data_49cb6d1c588c80f0e7e69c5f426941dd
#
_entry.id   49cb6d1c588c80f0e7e69c5f426941dd
#
_cell.length_a   1.000
_cell.length_b   1.000
_cell.length_c   1.000
_cell.angle_alpha   90.00
_cell.angle_beta   90.00
_cell.angle_gamma   90.00
#
_symmetry.space_group_name_H-M   'P 1'
#
loop_
_entity.id
_entity.type
_entity.pdbx_description
1 polymer ?
#
loop_
_entity_poly.entity_id
_entity_poly.type
_entity_poly.pdbx_seq_one_letter_code
_entity_poly.pdbx_strand_id
1 'polypeptide(L)'
;VVGQVADQPDGAAGGEFREIDLQGPLFGDDRVVEQMHWGGGTPTFFTMPQLELLWQRLKRHFRMAADGEYSIEVDPRSVDAAGMHALRAMVFGRVSLGVQDFDPEVQRAVNRVQSEAQTLEVMQAARAAGFSSINVDLIYGLPKQNAESFDRTLDRVIAASPDRIAIYNYAHLPTRFKPQRRIADADLPLPEVKLGLMGLAARLLREAGYIYIGMDHFAKPEDALAVAQRKGLLHRNFQGYSTHADCDLIGLGVSEIGAIGPTYSQNHRELADYYDSLDRGVLPVVRGLELSADDLLRRAVIQALSCQFRLSKNSIEIAYLIDFDRYFSGEMADLRSMAADGLVQLDAEWITVTPRGRMLVRNICMVFDKYLRRERETTRYSRVI
;
A
#
# COMPACT_ATOMS: atom_id res chain seq x y z
N VAL A 1 -0.90 -12.03 2.74
CA VAL A 1 0.30 -11.17 2.65
C VAL A 1 1.40 -11.83 3.44
N VAL A 2 2.58 -11.94 2.89
CA VAL A 2 3.76 -12.40 3.60
C VAL A 2 4.53 -11.15 4.04
N GLY A 3 4.62 -10.92 5.35
CA GLY A 3 5.22 -9.74 5.94
C GLY A 3 6.73 -9.67 5.86
N GLN A 4 7.32 -8.72 6.60
CA GLN A 4 8.76 -8.47 6.59
C GLN A 4 9.56 -9.74 6.81
N VAL A 5 10.35 -10.08 5.80
CA VAL A 5 11.32 -11.16 5.85
C VAL A 5 12.55 -10.69 6.64
N ALA A 6 12.91 -11.43 7.67
CA ALA A 6 14.04 -11.09 8.53
C ALA A 6 15.38 -11.50 7.93
N ASP A 7 16.40 -10.73 8.29
CA ASP A 7 17.82 -10.84 7.90
C ASP A 7 18.58 -12.12 8.40
N GLN A 8 17.95 -13.30 8.43
CA GLN A 8 18.68 -14.52 8.83
C GLN A 8 18.50 -15.67 7.83
N PRO A 9 19.58 -16.16 7.19
CA PRO A 9 19.51 -17.11 6.09
C PRO A 9 18.90 -18.47 6.44
N ASP A 10 18.99 -18.93 7.68
CA ASP A 10 18.55 -20.27 8.10
C ASP A 10 17.32 -20.27 9.03
N GLY A 11 16.89 -19.10 9.51
CA GLY A 11 15.80 -18.97 10.48
C GLY A 11 14.51 -18.35 9.94
N ALA A 12 14.61 -17.49 8.95
CA ALA A 12 13.48 -16.66 8.50
C ALA A 12 12.35 -17.48 7.88
N ALA A 13 12.64 -18.33 6.90
CA ALA A 13 11.62 -19.21 6.30
C ALA A 13 10.97 -20.17 7.32
N GLY A 14 11.64 -20.49 8.41
CA GLY A 14 11.13 -21.35 9.47
C GLY A 14 9.99 -20.72 10.29
N GLY A 15 9.99 -19.38 10.41
CA GLY A 15 8.94 -18.65 11.14
C GLY A 15 7.63 -18.61 10.34
N GLU A 16 7.68 -18.13 9.10
CA GLU A 16 6.51 -18.07 8.24
C GLU A 16 5.89 -19.46 8.00
N PHE A 17 6.71 -20.50 7.88
CA PHE A 17 6.19 -21.87 7.75
C PHE A 17 5.38 -22.30 8.97
N ARG A 18 5.87 -22.00 10.18
CA ARG A 18 5.14 -22.32 11.42
C ARG A 18 3.86 -21.51 11.56
N GLU A 19 3.87 -20.24 11.19
CA GLU A 19 2.68 -19.41 11.19
C GLU A 19 1.63 -19.92 10.21
N ILE A 20 2.03 -20.28 8.98
CA ILE A 20 1.15 -20.88 7.99
C ILE A 20 0.51 -22.18 8.53
N ASP A 21 1.30 -23.03 9.21
CA ASP A 21 0.81 -24.28 9.80
C ASP A 21 -0.18 -24.05 10.94
N LEU A 22 -0.02 -22.95 11.70
CA LEU A 22 -0.92 -22.58 12.77
C LEU A 22 -2.20 -21.91 12.26
N GLN A 23 -2.08 -21.03 11.26
CA GLN A 23 -3.22 -20.27 10.73
C GLN A 23 -4.05 -21.10 9.72
N GLY A 24 -3.38 -21.86 8.85
CA GLY A 24 -4.05 -22.59 7.77
C GLY A 24 -5.23 -23.45 8.23
N PRO A 25 -5.09 -24.27 9.26
CA PRO A 25 -6.19 -25.11 9.77
C PRO A 25 -7.40 -24.35 10.34
N LEU A 26 -7.27 -23.03 10.58
CA LEU A 26 -8.37 -22.21 11.08
C LEU A 26 -9.38 -21.83 9.99
N PHE A 27 -9.01 -22.03 8.72
CA PHE A 27 -9.84 -21.72 7.56
C PHE A 27 -10.35 -23.01 6.91
N GLY A 28 -11.62 -23.04 6.54
CA GLY A 28 -12.23 -24.19 5.90
C GLY A 28 -11.77 -24.36 4.45
N ASP A 29 -11.85 -25.59 3.93
CA ASP A 29 -11.49 -25.94 2.55
C ASP A 29 -12.38 -25.29 1.48
N ASP A 30 -13.50 -24.70 1.88
CA ASP A 30 -14.42 -23.96 1.03
C ASP A 30 -13.94 -22.54 0.71
N ARG A 31 -12.94 -22.03 1.44
CA ARG A 31 -12.33 -20.71 1.21
C ARG A 31 -11.29 -20.77 0.11
N VAL A 32 -11.36 -19.81 -0.82
CA VAL A 32 -10.43 -19.69 -1.95
C VAL A 32 -9.63 -18.40 -1.79
N VAL A 33 -8.32 -18.49 -2.02
CA VAL A 33 -7.44 -17.31 -2.05
C VAL A 33 -7.51 -16.69 -3.44
N GLU A 34 -8.22 -15.58 -3.55
CA GLU A 34 -8.40 -14.80 -4.78
C GLU A 34 -7.22 -13.85 -5.04
N GLN A 35 -6.57 -13.40 -3.95
CA GLN A 35 -5.47 -12.45 -4.04
C GLN A 35 -4.36 -12.82 -3.06
N MET A 36 -3.10 -12.74 -3.50
CA MET A 36 -1.92 -12.90 -2.66
C MET A 36 -0.90 -11.80 -2.99
N HIS A 37 -0.30 -11.25 -1.95
CA HIS A 37 0.78 -10.29 -2.09
C HIS A 37 1.96 -10.65 -1.20
N TRP A 38 3.15 -10.75 -1.77
CA TRP A 38 4.40 -10.88 -1.03
C TRP A 38 5.13 -9.55 -1.03
N GLY A 39 5.29 -8.98 0.16
CA GLY A 39 5.87 -7.65 0.34
C GLY A 39 6.38 -7.42 1.76
N GLY A 40 6.49 -6.16 2.13
CA GLY A 40 6.83 -5.71 3.49
C GLY A 40 8.31 -5.42 3.73
N GLY A 41 9.21 -6.29 3.33
CA GLY A 41 10.65 -6.07 3.23
C GLY A 41 11.07 -6.20 1.77
N THR A 42 12.01 -7.09 1.49
CA THR A 42 12.36 -7.47 0.13
C THR A 42 12.18 -8.98 -0.02
N PRO A 43 11.06 -9.48 -0.54
CA PRO A 43 10.82 -10.92 -0.68
C PRO A 43 11.93 -11.64 -1.45
N THR A 44 12.55 -10.99 -2.42
CA THR A 44 13.69 -11.51 -3.19
C THR A 44 15.02 -11.49 -2.42
N PHE A 45 15.00 -11.22 -1.12
CA PHE A 45 16.07 -11.59 -0.19
C PHE A 45 16.16 -13.12 -0.01
N PHE A 46 15.02 -13.80 -0.06
CA PHE A 46 14.97 -15.26 -0.14
C PHE A 46 15.53 -15.76 -1.47
N THR A 47 16.20 -16.88 -1.44
CA THR A 47 16.58 -17.62 -2.65
C THR A 47 15.34 -18.17 -3.36
N MET A 48 15.41 -18.39 -4.66
CA MET A 48 14.30 -18.99 -5.43
C MET A 48 13.82 -20.33 -4.83
N PRO A 49 14.69 -21.26 -4.38
CA PRO A 49 14.25 -22.47 -3.68
C PRO A 49 13.46 -22.20 -2.39
N GLN A 50 13.83 -21.18 -1.61
CA GLN A 50 13.11 -20.82 -0.39
C GLN A 50 11.73 -20.22 -0.71
N LEU A 51 11.62 -19.38 -1.74
CA LEU A 51 10.34 -18.85 -2.23
C LEU A 51 9.44 -19.99 -2.73
N GLU A 52 9.99 -20.97 -3.46
CA GLU A 52 9.24 -22.15 -3.91
C GLU A 52 8.73 -22.98 -2.72
N LEU A 53 9.55 -23.22 -1.70
CA LEU A 53 9.13 -23.92 -0.49
C LEU A 53 7.99 -23.17 0.23
N LEU A 54 8.07 -21.85 0.32
CA LEU A 54 7.02 -21.02 0.90
C LEU A 54 5.70 -21.14 0.10
N TRP A 55 5.81 -21.08 -1.22
CA TRP A 55 4.66 -21.29 -2.12
C TRP A 55 4.03 -22.66 -1.96
N GLN A 56 4.83 -23.72 -1.90
CA GLN A 56 4.35 -25.08 -1.68
C GLN A 56 3.67 -25.22 -0.30
N ARG A 57 4.18 -24.53 0.73
CA ARG A 57 3.59 -24.55 2.07
C ARG A 57 2.21 -23.89 2.07
N LEU A 58 2.07 -22.72 1.43
CA LEU A 58 0.79 -22.04 1.28
C LEU A 58 -0.24 -22.92 0.57
N LYS A 59 0.13 -23.59 -0.52
CA LYS A 59 -0.76 -24.50 -1.28
C LYS A 59 -1.22 -25.74 -0.50
N ARG A 60 -0.52 -26.12 0.56
CA ARG A 60 -0.96 -27.24 1.42
C ARG A 60 -2.12 -26.84 2.31
N HIS A 61 -2.19 -25.57 2.71
CA HIS A 61 -3.16 -25.06 3.66
C HIS A 61 -4.27 -24.22 3.04
N PHE A 62 -4.03 -23.68 1.85
CA PHE A 62 -4.97 -22.77 1.21
C PHE A 62 -5.25 -23.19 -0.22
N ARG A 63 -6.51 -23.17 -0.61
CA ARG A 63 -6.93 -23.38 -1.98
C ARG A 63 -6.73 -22.09 -2.77
N MET A 64 -5.80 -22.08 -3.71
CA MET A 64 -5.48 -20.94 -4.55
C MET A 64 -6.40 -20.90 -5.78
N ALA A 65 -6.96 -19.72 -6.11
CA ALA A 65 -7.73 -19.52 -7.34
C ALA A 65 -6.81 -19.70 -8.57
N ALA A 66 -7.32 -20.33 -9.62
CA ALA A 66 -6.55 -20.55 -10.83
C ALA A 66 -6.24 -19.24 -11.59
N ASP A 67 -7.14 -18.26 -11.48
CA ASP A 67 -7.08 -16.93 -12.06
C ASP A 67 -6.88 -15.83 -11.00
N GLY A 68 -6.39 -16.20 -9.82
CA GLY A 68 -6.14 -15.28 -8.71
C GLY A 68 -5.10 -14.21 -9.03
N GLU A 69 -5.19 -13.08 -8.36
CA GLU A 69 -4.24 -11.98 -8.47
C GLU A 69 -3.06 -12.19 -7.50
N TYR A 70 -1.91 -12.64 -8.03
CA TYR A 70 -0.71 -12.90 -7.24
C TYR A 70 0.40 -11.92 -7.59
N SER A 71 0.87 -11.18 -6.57
CA SER A 71 1.83 -10.09 -6.72
C SER A 71 3.01 -10.22 -5.77
N ILE A 72 4.16 -9.69 -6.18
CA ILE A 72 5.39 -9.69 -5.39
C ILE A 72 6.11 -8.34 -5.52
N GLU A 73 6.65 -7.87 -4.40
CA GLU A 73 7.60 -6.75 -4.37
C GLU A 73 9.01 -7.24 -4.68
N VAL A 74 9.71 -6.53 -5.54
CA VAL A 74 11.06 -6.87 -5.99
C VAL A 74 11.97 -5.64 -5.89
N ASP A 75 13.14 -5.85 -5.32
CA ASP A 75 14.24 -4.89 -5.48
C ASP A 75 14.97 -5.22 -6.80
N PRO A 76 15.00 -4.31 -7.79
CA PRO A 76 15.66 -4.58 -9.06
C PRO A 76 17.15 -4.94 -8.95
N ARG A 77 17.77 -4.64 -7.80
CA ARG A 77 19.19 -5.00 -7.52
C ARG A 77 19.38 -6.46 -7.12
N SER A 78 18.30 -7.15 -6.72
CA SER A 78 18.35 -8.51 -6.18
C SER A 78 17.84 -9.59 -7.13
N VAL A 79 17.44 -9.22 -8.35
CA VAL A 79 16.87 -10.16 -9.32
C VAL A 79 17.39 -9.87 -10.72
N ASP A 80 17.53 -10.92 -11.50
CA ASP A 80 17.87 -10.89 -12.93
C ASP A 80 16.71 -11.44 -13.81
N ALA A 81 16.95 -11.55 -15.11
CA ALA A 81 15.97 -12.07 -16.04
C ALA A 81 15.55 -13.51 -15.72
N ALA A 82 16.49 -14.36 -15.28
CA ALA A 82 16.19 -15.75 -14.90
C ALA A 82 15.30 -15.79 -13.65
N GLY A 83 15.58 -14.93 -12.67
CA GLY A 83 14.74 -14.76 -11.48
C GLY A 83 13.32 -14.31 -11.82
N MET A 84 13.16 -13.35 -12.74
CA MET A 84 11.83 -12.91 -13.18
C MET A 84 11.04 -14.05 -13.85
N HIS A 85 11.68 -14.84 -14.71
CA HIS A 85 11.05 -16.03 -15.29
C HIS A 85 10.66 -17.06 -14.23
N ALA A 86 11.51 -17.30 -13.23
CA ALA A 86 11.22 -18.24 -12.15
C ALA A 86 10.04 -17.77 -11.30
N LEU A 87 9.96 -16.49 -10.94
CA LEU A 87 8.83 -15.91 -10.21
C LEU A 87 7.51 -16.05 -11.01
N ARG A 88 7.56 -15.78 -12.33
CA ARG A 88 6.39 -15.94 -13.19
C ARG A 88 5.96 -17.41 -13.31
N ALA A 89 6.91 -18.33 -13.45
CA ALA A 89 6.64 -19.77 -13.54
C ALA A 89 6.09 -20.32 -12.21
N MET A 90 6.46 -19.72 -11.07
CA MET A 90 5.93 -20.08 -9.76
C MET A 90 4.43 -19.77 -9.68
N VAL A 91 4.03 -18.50 -9.85
CA VAL A 91 2.61 -18.09 -9.82
C VAL A 91 2.40 -16.61 -10.11
N PHE A 92 3.43 -15.76 -9.92
CA PHE A 92 3.22 -14.31 -9.86
C PHE A 92 2.87 -13.74 -11.24
N GLY A 93 1.72 -13.05 -11.30
CA GLY A 93 1.27 -12.33 -12.49
C GLY A 93 1.56 -10.83 -12.43
N ARG A 94 1.90 -10.31 -11.27
CA ARG A 94 2.13 -8.89 -11.02
C ARG A 94 3.39 -8.67 -10.21
N VAL A 95 4.12 -7.59 -10.50
CA VAL A 95 5.34 -7.21 -9.80
C VAL A 95 5.33 -5.73 -9.45
N SER A 96 5.81 -5.39 -8.25
CA SER A 96 6.15 -4.02 -7.86
C SER A 96 7.65 -3.87 -7.74
N LEU A 97 8.21 -2.85 -8.40
CA LEU A 97 9.63 -2.56 -8.45
C LEU A 97 9.95 -1.30 -7.64
N GLY A 98 10.71 -1.46 -6.58
CA GLY A 98 11.19 -0.35 -5.77
C GLY A 98 12.28 0.45 -6.50
N VAL A 99 11.93 1.56 -7.15
CA VAL A 99 12.86 2.46 -7.85
C VAL A 99 13.27 3.63 -6.95
N GLN A 100 12.32 4.24 -6.29
CA GLN A 100 12.43 5.39 -5.38
C GLN A 100 12.82 6.69 -6.10
N ASP A 101 13.98 6.75 -6.74
CA ASP A 101 14.48 7.87 -7.55
C ASP A 101 15.63 7.38 -8.45
N PHE A 102 15.84 8.03 -9.61
CA PHE A 102 16.97 7.77 -10.51
C PHE A 102 18.12 8.78 -10.36
N ASP A 103 17.94 9.87 -9.64
CA ASP A 103 19.01 10.86 -9.46
C ASP A 103 20.14 10.29 -8.59
N PRO A 104 21.40 10.31 -9.07
CA PRO A 104 22.53 9.71 -8.35
C PRO A 104 22.85 10.38 -7.01
N GLU A 105 22.57 11.68 -6.85
CA GLU A 105 22.80 12.37 -5.57
C GLU A 105 21.76 11.99 -4.55
N VAL A 106 20.50 11.89 -4.96
CA VAL A 106 19.40 11.42 -4.13
C VAL A 106 19.65 9.97 -3.70
N GLN A 107 20.01 9.08 -4.64
CA GLN A 107 20.31 7.68 -4.35
C GLN A 107 21.46 7.52 -3.35
N ARG A 108 22.55 8.28 -3.48
CA ARG A 108 23.66 8.27 -2.52
C ARG A 108 23.22 8.77 -1.14
N ALA A 109 22.40 9.81 -1.09
CA ALA A 109 21.92 10.38 0.19
C ALA A 109 21.07 9.38 1.00
N VAL A 110 20.34 8.49 0.33
CA VAL A 110 19.53 7.44 0.98
C VAL A 110 20.22 6.07 1.00
N ASN A 111 21.48 5.99 0.57
CA ASN A 111 22.26 4.75 0.47
C ASN A 111 21.58 3.65 -0.36
N ARG A 112 20.93 4.04 -1.46
CA ARG A 112 20.26 3.13 -2.39
C ARG A 112 20.70 3.42 -3.83
N VAL A 113 21.92 3.03 -4.16
CA VAL A 113 22.45 3.18 -5.52
C VAL A 113 21.92 2.07 -6.41
N GLN A 114 21.21 2.46 -7.46
CA GLN A 114 20.53 1.57 -8.40
C GLN A 114 20.61 2.19 -9.79
N SER A 115 21.19 1.49 -10.76
CA SER A 115 21.26 2.03 -12.12
C SER A 115 19.90 1.99 -12.82
N GLU A 116 19.63 2.99 -13.65
CA GLU A 116 18.44 3.00 -14.52
C GLU A 116 18.44 1.78 -15.44
N ALA A 117 19.58 1.44 -16.05
CA ALA A 117 19.71 0.29 -16.95
C ALA A 117 19.27 -1.00 -16.28
N GLN A 118 19.71 -1.28 -15.04
CA GLN A 118 19.31 -2.45 -14.28
C GLN A 118 17.79 -2.50 -14.04
N THR A 119 17.19 -1.37 -13.71
CA THR A 119 15.73 -1.30 -13.52
C THR A 119 14.98 -1.60 -14.81
N LEU A 120 15.41 -1.01 -15.93
CA LEU A 120 14.81 -1.23 -17.25
C LEU A 120 14.99 -2.67 -17.72
N GLU A 121 16.14 -3.29 -17.50
CA GLU A 121 16.38 -4.72 -17.80
C GLU A 121 15.40 -5.63 -17.03
N VAL A 122 15.20 -5.37 -15.73
CA VAL A 122 14.24 -6.13 -14.92
C VAL A 122 12.80 -5.93 -15.40
N MET A 123 12.42 -4.69 -15.77
CA MET A 123 11.09 -4.42 -16.35
C MET A 123 10.87 -5.15 -17.67
N GLN A 124 11.89 -5.14 -18.56
CA GLN A 124 11.84 -5.87 -19.83
C GLN A 124 11.75 -7.38 -19.61
N ALA A 125 12.52 -7.91 -18.67
CA ALA A 125 12.47 -9.32 -18.29
C ALA A 125 11.09 -9.71 -17.72
N ALA A 126 10.48 -8.85 -16.90
CA ALA A 126 9.11 -9.06 -16.41
C ALA A 126 8.09 -9.13 -17.57
N ARG A 127 8.18 -8.19 -18.52
CA ARG A 127 7.32 -8.23 -19.72
C ARG A 127 7.54 -9.50 -20.55
N ALA A 128 8.81 -9.87 -20.81
CA ALA A 128 9.16 -11.07 -21.55
C ALA A 128 8.70 -12.36 -20.85
N ALA A 129 8.74 -12.40 -19.53
CA ALA A 129 8.23 -13.51 -18.73
C ALA A 129 6.70 -13.60 -18.71
N GLY A 130 5.98 -12.53 -19.14
CA GLY A 130 4.52 -12.51 -19.19
C GLY A 130 3.84 -12.03 -17.92
N PHE A 131 4.49 -11.15 -17.15
CA PHE A 131 3.80 -10.40 -16.10
C PHE A 131 2.75 -9.47 -16.72
N SER A 132 1.54 -9.54 -16.20
CA SER A 132 0.39 -8.77 -16.72
C SER A 132 0.39 -7.31 -16.23
N SER A 133 1.04 -7.02 -15.11
CA SER A 133 1.11 -5.68 -14.54
C SER A 133 2.44 -5.45 -13.84
N ILE A 134 3.08 -4.34 -14.17
CA ILE A 134 4.31 -3.85 -13.53
C ILE A 134 3.99 -2.53 -12.83
N ASN A 135 4.20 -2.49 -11.52
CA ASN A 135 4.16 -1.28 -10.74
C ASN A 135 5.58 -0.76 -10.48
N VAL A 136 5.74 0.55 -10.44
CA VAL A 136 6.97 1.23 -10.03
C VAL A 136 6.68 2.09 -8.81
N ASP A 137 7.48 1.90 -7.76
CA ASP A 137 7.41 2.70 -6.55
C ASP A 137 8.44 3.83 -6.59
N LEU A 138 7.97 5.06 -6.46
CA LEU A 138 8.77 6.27 -6.33
C LEU A 138 8.55 6.92 -4.97
N ILE A 139 9.51 7.73 -4.53
CA ILE A 139 9.39 8.52 -3.30
C ILE A 139 9.69 9.97 -3.62
N TYR A 140 8.77 10.87 -3.28
CA TYR A 140 9.03 12.31 -3.31
C TYR A 140 9.39 12.85 -1.93
N GLY A 141 10.17 13.92 -1.90
CA GLY A 141 10.63 14.52 -0.65
C GLY A 141 11.86 13.85 -0.05
N LEU A 142 12.60 13.06 -0.83
CA LEU A 142 13.89 12.48 -0.44
C LEU A 142 14.95 13.57 -0.23
N PRO A 143 15.99 13.31 0.58
CA PRO A 143 17.09 14.26 0.77
C PRO A 143 17.73 14.59 -0.59
N LYS A 144 18.07 15.88 -0.79
CA LYS A 144 18.65 16.48 -2.01
C LYS A 144 17.74 16.48 -3.25
N GLN A 145 16.54 15.91 -3.16
CA GLN A 145 15.58 15.93 -4.25
C GLN A 145 15.03 17.35 -4.48
N ASN A 146 14.91 17.74 -5.73
CA ASN A 146 14.34 19.02 -6.18
C ASN A 146 13.46 18.80 -7.42
N ALA A 147 12.80 19.86 -7.88
CA ALA A 147 11.88 19.79 -9.02
C ALA A 147 12.57 19.26 -10.30
N GLU A 148 13.79 19.71 -10.59
CA GLU A 148 14.51 19.31 -11.80
C GLU A 148 14.96 17.85 -11.76
N SER A 149 15.49 17.38 -10.61
CA SER A 149 15.92 15.98 -10.46
C SER A 149 14.74 15.02 -10.53
N PHE A 150 13.62 15.41 -9.89
CA PHE A 150 12.41 14.57 -9.87
C PHE A 150 11.68 14.58 -11.23
N ASP A 151 11.68 15.69 -11.95
CA ASP A 151 11.17 15.78 -13.32
C ASP A 151 11.91 14.77 -14.24
N ARG A 152 13.25 14.77 -14.21
CA ARG A 152 14.06 13.79 -14.97
C ARG A 152 13.75 12.33 -14.57
N THR A 153 13.51 12.06 -13.28
CA THR A 153 13.13 10.73 -12.81
C THR A 153 11.75 10.33 -13.35
N LEU A 154 10.77 11.25 -13.31
CA LEU A 154 9.43 11.01 -13.84
C LEU A 154 9.44 10.77 -15.36
N ASP A 155 10.19 11.56 -16.13
CA ASP A 155 10.32 11.37 -17.58
C ASP A 155 10.82 9.97 -17.94
N ARG A 156 11.82 9.47 -17.21
CA ARG A 156 12.38 8.12 -17.42
C ARG A 156 11.39 7.01 -17.06
N VAL A 157 10.67 7.18 -15.95
CA VAL A 157 9.63 6.24 -15.52
C VAL A 157 8.47 6.22 -16.52
N ILE A 158 8.02 7.39 -17.00
CA ILE A 158 6.98 7.52 -18.01
C ILE A 158 7.41 6.84 -19.31
N ALA A 159 8.65 7.07 -19.76
CA ALA A 159 9.20 6.41 -20.94
C ALA A 159 9.28 4.89 -20.83
N ALA A 160 9.57 4.36 -19.61
CA ALA A 160 9.55 2.93 -19.31
C ALA A 160 8.14 2.34 -19.30
N SER A 161 7.11 3.19 -19.22
CA SER A 161 5.70 2.84 -19.38
C SER A 161 5.22 1.69 -18.46
N PRO A 162 5.41 1.75 -17.12
CA PRO A 162 4.80 0.79 -16.21
C PRO A 162 3.27 0.85 -16.27
N ASP A 163 2.59 -0.17 -15.78
CA ASP A 163 1.11 -0.19 -15.74
C ASP A 163 0.58 0.62 -14.58
N ARG A 164 1.34 0.65 -13.47
CA ARG A 164 1.05 1.41 -12.25
C ARG A 164 2.28 2.16 -11.76
N ILE A 165 2.03 3.26 -11.10
CA ILE A 165 3.06 4.06 -10.42
C ILE A 165 2.51 4.42 -9.04
N ALA A 166 3.28 4.10 -7.98
CA ALA A 166 3.01 4.59 -6.64
C ALA A 166 4.06 5.64 -6.26
N ILE A 167 3.64 6.79 -5.73
CA ILE A 167 4.54 7.90 -5.39
C ILE A 167 4.33 8.28 -3.93
N TYR A 168 5.19 7.75 -3.06
CA TYR A 168 5.07 7.93 -1.61
C TYR A 168 5.76 9.19 -1.12
N ASN A 169 5.18 9.83 -0.08
CA ASN A 169 5.87 10.89 0.63
C ASN A 169 6.97 10.32 1.53
N TYR A 170 8.19 10.83 1.43
CA TYR A 170 9.27 10.48 2.36
C TYR A 170 8.95 10.92 3.79
N ALA A 171 8.85 9.94 4.70
CA ALA A 171 8.69 10.17 6.13
C ALA A 171 10.04 10.13 6.84
N HIS A 172 10.52 11.27 7.34
CA HIS A 172 11.76 11.33 8.10
C HIS A 172 11.48 11.07 9.60
N LEU A 173 11.83 9.86 10.07
CA LEU A 173 11.60 9.39 11.43
C LEU A 173 12.88 8.75 12.01
N PRO A 174 13.97 9.53 12.23
CA PRO A 174 15.28 9.00 12.66
C PRO A 174 15.27 8.37 14.05
N THR A 175 14.26 8.66 14.87
CA THR A 175 14.04 8.02 16.17
C THR A 175 13.58 6.57 16.02
N ARG A 176 12.86 6.24 14.94
CA ARG A 176 12.38 4.89 14.62
C ARG A 176 13.31 4.12 13.71
N PHE A 177 13.84 4.78 12.68
CA PHE A 177 14.66 4.15 11.63
C PHE A 177 16.11 4.58 11.75
N LYS A 178 16.94 3.69 12.32
CA LYS A 178 18.38 3.97 12.54
C LYS A 178 19.14 4.45 11.29
N PRO A 179 18.91 3.92 10.07
CA PRO A 179 19.58 4.42 8.86
C PRO A 179 19.32 5.90 8.56
N GLN A 180 18.12 6.40 8.89
CA GLN A 180 17.75 7.81 8.66
C GLN A 180 18.54 8.81 9.53
N ARG A 181 19.19 8.35 10.60
CA ARG A 181 20.04 9.22 11.46
C ARG A 181 21.27 9.76 10.74
N ARG A 182 21.62 9.21 9.57
CA ARG A 182 22.71 9.68 8.73
C ARG A 182 22.32 10.80 7.77
N ILE A 183 21.03 11.06 7.65
CA ILE A 183 20.48 12.09 6.77
C ILE A 183 20.44 13.40 7.56
N ALA A 184 21.10 14.45 7.03
CA ALA A 184 21.04 15.77 7.64
C ALA A 184 19.69 16.43 7.33
N ASP A 185 19.09 17.07 8.33
CA ASP A 185 17.81 17.76 8.16
C ASP A 185 17.89 18.89 7.09
N ALA A 186 19.07 19.49 6.92
CA ALA A 186 19.33 20.49 5.89
C ALA A 186 19.27 19.97 4.45
N ASP A 187 19.41 18.66 4.25
CA ASP A 187 19.30 18.00 2.95
C ASP A 187 17.84 17.70 2.57
N LEU A 188 16.91 17.82 3.53
CA LEU A 188 15.50 17.52 3.28
C LEU A 188 14.81 18.71 2.60
N PRO A 189 14.00 18.47 1.56
CA PRO A 189 13.23 19.54 0.95
C PRO A 189 12.19 20.11 1.92
N LEU A 190 12.01 21.43 1.85
CA LEU A 190 11.00 22.14 2.63
C LEU A 190 9.58 21.65 2.27
N PRO A 191 8.58 21.82 3.17
CA PRO A 191 7.20 21.39 2.92
C PRO A 191 6.62 21.94 1.61
N GLU A 192 6.90 23.18 1.26
CA GLU A 192 6.43 23.83 0.02
C GLU A 192 7.03 23.14 -1.21
N VAL A 193 8.31 22.76 -1.15
CA VAL A 193 8.99 22.00 -2.20
C VAL A 193 8.36 20.62 -2.34
N LYS A 194 8.11 19.91 -1.25
CA LYS A 194 7.42 18.60 -1.27
C LYS A 194 6.04 18.70 -1.93
N LEU A 195 5.26 19.72 -1.59
CA LEU A 195 3.96 19.97 -2.21
C LEU A 195 4.11 20.25 -3.71
N GLY A 196 5.13 21.00 -4.09
CA GLY A 196 5.49 21.24 -5.51
C GLY A 196 5.83 19.95 -6.25
N LEU A 197 6.64 19.05 -5.65
CA LEU A 197 7.02 17.76 -6.24
C LEU A 197 5.80 16.86 -6.44
N MET A 198 4.89 16.80 -5.46
CA MET A 198 3.64 16.06 -5.58
C MET A 198 2.76 16.61 -6.71
N GLY A 199 2.64 17.94 -6.81
CA GLY A 199 1.91 18.61 -7.90
C GLY A 199 2.52 18.36 -9.28
N LEU A 200 3.85 18.39 -9.39
CA LEU A 200 4.61 18.07 -10.59
C LEU A 200 4.30 16.64 -11.06
N ALA A 201 4.44 15.66 -10.17
CA ALA A 201 4.16 14.27 -10.48
C ALA A 201 2.72 14.06 -10.96
N ALA A 202 1.75 14.61 -10.24
CA ALA A 202 0.34 14.49 -10.60
C ALA A 202 0.02 15.12 -11.97
N ARG A 203 0.70 16.21 -12.35
CA ARG A 203 0.54 16.85 -13.63
C ARG A 203 1.16 16.01 -14.75
N LEU A 204 2.43 15.62 -14.63
CA LEU A 204 3.15 14.88 -15.67
C LEU A 204 2.54 13.51 -15.93
N LEU A 205 2.17 12.76 -14.88
CA LEU A 205 1.54 11.45 -15.05
C LEU A 205 0.17 11.55 -15.70
N ARG A 206 -0.62 12.56 -15.37
CA ARG A 206 -1.91 12.79 -16.05
C ARG A 206 -1.72 13.18 -17.51
N GLU A 207 -0.73 14.02 -17.84
CA GLU A 207 -0.37 14.39 -19.21
C GLU A 207 0.11 13.17 -20.01
N ALA A 208 0.79 12.22 -19.34
CA ALA A 208 1.17 10.93 -19.90
C ALA A 208 0.02 9.89 -19.97
N GLY A 209 -1.20 10.26 -19.60
CA GLY A 209 -2.40 9.41 -19.72
C GLY A 209 -2.70 8.52 -18.52
N TYR A 210 -1.95 8.60 -17.42
CA TYR A 210 -2.26 7.86 -16.20
C TYR A 210 -3.48 8.44 -15.47
N ILE A 211 -4.30 7.55 -14.93
CA ILE A 211 -5.44 7.87 -14.08
C ILE A 211 -4.96 7.92 -12.62
N TYR A 212 -5.28 9.01 -11.93
CA TYR A 212 -5.07 9.08 -10.47
C TYR A 212 -6.11 8.21 -9.76
N ILE A 213 -5.66 7.13 -9.16
CA ILE A 213 -6.51 6.16 -8.45
C ILE A 213 -6.90 6.69 -7.07
N GLY A 214 -5.95 7.32 -6.38
CA GLY A 214 -6.11 7.88 -5.04
C GLY A 214 -4.88 7.70 -4.18
N MET A 215 -4.82 8.41 -3.07
CA MET A 215 -3.68 8.44 -2.16
C MET A 215 -2.38 8.74 -2.92
N ASP A 216 -1.61 7.71 -3.19
CA ASP A 216 -0.28 7.82 -3.81
C ASP A 216 -0.21 7.07 -5.15
N HIS A 217 -1.35 6.58 -5.71
CA HIS A 217 -1.36 5.61 -6.81
C HIS A 217 -1.91 6.19 -8.11
N PHE A 218 -1.23 5.83 -9.20
CA PHE A 218 -1.60 6.11 -10.58
C PHE A 218 -1.60 4.81 -11.37
N ALA A 219 -2.48 4.69 -12.35
CA ALA A 219 -2.58 3.51 -13.20
C ALA A 219 -2.96 3.88 -14.63
N LYS A 220 -2.61 3.06 -15.60
CA LYS A 220 -3.09 3.18 -16.97
C LYS A 220 -4.62 3.02 -17.02
N PRO A 221 -5.34 3.62 -18.01
CA PRO A 221 -6.79 3.56 -18.09
C PRO A 221 -7.37 2.15 -18.17
N GLU A 222 -6.64 1.21 -18.76
CA GLU A 222 -7.01 -0.20 -18.91
C GLU A 222 -6.65 -1.07 -17.70
N ASP A 223 -5.88 -0.57 -16.76
CA ASP A 223 -5.52 -1.31 -15.55
C ASP A 223 -6.75 -1.63 -14.69
N ALA A 224 -6.72 -2.78 -14.04
CA ALA A 224 -7.82 -3.29 -13.23
C ALA A 224 -8.27 -2.30 -12.14
N LEU A 225 -7.36 -1.53 -11.52
CA LEU A 225 -7.71 -0.52 -10.51
C LEU A 225 -8.49 0.63 -11.13
N ALA A 226 -8.07 1.13 -12.30
CA ALA A 226 -8.76 2.21 -13.00
C ALA A 226 -10.14 1.75 -13.49
N VAL A 227 -10.24 0.51 -13.98
CA VAL A 227 -11.52 -0.11 -14.39
C VAL A 227 -12.43 -0.27 -13.17
N ALA A 228 -11.92 -0.80 -12.06
CA ALA A 228 -12.70 -0.97 -10.82
C ALA A 228 -13.18 0.36 -10.27
N GLN A 229 -12.35 1.43 -10.29
CA GLN A 229 -12.75 2.76 -9.85
C GLN A 229 -13.92 3.30 -10.68
N ARG A 230 -13.85 3.19 -12.02
CA ARG A 230 -14.94 3.63 -12.90
C ARG A 230 -16.25 2.87 -12.67
N LYS A 231 -16.15 1.60 -12.24
CA LYS A 231 -17.32 0.75 -11.93
C LYS A 231 -17.82 0.88 -10.49
N GLY A 232 -17.15 1.67 -9.64
CA GLY A 232 -17.49 1.76 -8.22
C GLY A 232 -17.12 0.53 -7.39
N LEU A 233 -16.23 -0.32 -7.91
CA LEU A 233 -15.81 -1.59 -7.29
C LEU A 233 -14.41 -1.52 -6.64
N LEU A 234 -13.75 -0.36 -6.71
CA LEU A 234 -12.44 -0.19 -6.09
C LEU A 234 -12.57 -0.25 -4.57
N HIS A 235 -11.72 -1.03 -3.96
CA HIS A 235 -11.60 -1.17 -2.51
C HIS A 235 -10.19 -0.79 -2.03
N ARG A 236 -10.05 -0.49 -0.75
CA ARG A 236 -8.75 -0.27 -0.11
C ARG A 236 -8.66 -1.06 1.19
N ASN A 237 -7.60 -1.85 1.33
CA ASN A 237 -7.27 -2.56 2.55
C ASN A 237 -5.90 -2.09 3.10
N PHE A 238 -5.32 -2.82 4.06
CA PHE A 238 -4.02 -2.47 4.65
C PHE A 238 -2.85 -2.59 3.67
N GLN A 239 -3.02 -3.35 2.58
CA GLN A 239 -2.00 -3.52 1.55
C GLN A 239 -2.07 -2.47 0.43
N GLY A 240 -3.17 -1.75 0.33
CA GLY A 240 -3.39 -0.76 -0.70
C GLY A 240 -4.72 -0.91 -1.42
N TYR A 241 -4.77 -0.45 -2.68
CA TYR A 241 -5.97 -0.58 -3.51
C TYR A 241 -6.10 -2.00 -4.07
N SER A 242 -7.33 -2.52 -4.02
CA SER A 242 -7.71 -3.86 -4.45
C SER A 242 -9.03 -3.84 -5.22
N THR A 243 -9.25 -4.85 -6.04
CA THR A 243 -10.52 -5.13 -6.70
C THR A 243 -11.36 -6.18 -5.96
N HIS A 244 -10.87 -6.69 -4.81
CA HIS A 244 -11.47 -7.75 -4.01
C HIS A 244 -12.05 -7.19 -2.71
N ALA A 245 -13.22 -6.55 -2.80
CA ALA A 245 -13.88 -5.88 -1.66
C ALA A 245 -14.39 -6.85 -0.60
N ASP A 246 -14.83 -8.04 -1.02
CA ASP A 246 -15.52 -9.01 -0.17
C ASP A 246 -14.58 -10.08 0.43
N CYS A 247 -13.26 -9.92 0.24
CA CYS A 247 -12.29 -10.84 0.78
C CYS A 247 -11.84 -10.47 2.19
N ASP A 248 -11.80 -11.48 3.07
CA ASP A 248 -11.03 -11.39 4.30
C ASP A 248 -9.53 -11.32 3.98
N LEU A 249 -8.76 -10.65 4.82
CA LEU A 249 -7.31 -10.51 4.68
C LEU A 249 -6.59 -11.29 5.79
N ILE A 250 -5.83 -12.31 5.40
CA ILE A 250 -4.92 -13.02 6.30
C ILE A 250 -3.54 -12.37 6.19
N GLY A 251 -3.04 -11.83 7.29
CA GLY A 251 -1.69 -11.31 7.38
C GLY A 251 -0.75 -12.37 7.95
N LEU A 252 0.30 -12.72 7.21
CA LEU A 252 1.34 -13.67 7.61
C LEU A 252 2.68 -12.94 7.68
N GLY A 253 3.42 -13.11 8.77
CA GLY A 253 4.73 -12.51 8.98
C GLY A 253 4.76 -11.41 10.04
N VAL A 254 5.96 -10.90 10.28
CA VAL A 254 6.22 -9.85 11.29
C VAL A 254 5.46 -8.58 10.96
N SER A 255 4.81 -8.00 11.96
CA SER A 255 4.01 -6.76 11.88
C SER A 255 2.75 -6.80 11.00
N GLU A 256 2.46 -7.91 10.35
CA GLU A 256 1.33 -8.02 9.43
C GLU A 256 -0.02 -7.79 10.10
N ILE A 257 -0.95 -7.27 9.31
CA ILE A 257 -2.30 -6.95 9.76
C ILE A 257 -3.29 -7.84 9.03
N GLY A 258 -4.08 -8.58 9.81
CA GLY A 258 -5.23 -9.33 9.33
C GLY A 258 -6.53 -8.53 9.46
N ALA A 259 -7.49 -8.81 8.59
CA ALA A 259 -8.85 -8.27 8.63
C ALA A 259 -9.84 -9.39 8.28
N ILE A 260 -10.51 -9.94 9.27
CA ILE A 260 -11.44 -11.06 9.11
C ILE A 260 -12.80 -10.63 9.67
N GLY A 261 -13.80 -10.53 8.79
CA GLY A 261 -15.10 -10.01 9.16
C GLY A 261 -15.02 -8.63 9.84
N PRO A 262 -15.59 -8.46 11.04
CA PRO A 262 -15.55 -7.22 11.80
C PRO A 262 -14.32 -7.10 12.72
N THR A 263 -13.23 -7.82 12.44
CA THR A 263 -12.05 -7.80 13.32
C THR A 263 -10.78 -7.38 12.57
N TYR A 264 -9.87 -6.73 13.29
CA TYR A 264 -8.50 -6.52 12.87
C TYR A 264 -7.57 -7.20 13.86
N SER A 265 -6.48 -7.79 13.36
CA SER A 265 -5.39 -8.34 14.16
C SER A 265 -4.05 -7.81 13.66
N GLN A 266 -3.07 -7.73 14.54
CA GLN A 266 -1.71 -7.38 14.15
C GLN A 266 -0.70 -8.28 14.86
N ASN A 267 0.25 -8.80 14.09
CA ASN A 267 1.38 -9.58 14.59
C ASN A 267 2.41 -8.70 15.32
N HIS A 268 3.27 -9.33 16.11
CA HIS A 268 4.42 -8.68 16.74
C HIS A 268 5.29 -7.97 15.71
N ARG A 269 5.83 -6.80 16.11
CA ARG A 269 6.72 -5.99 15.25
C ARG A 269 8.18 -6.35 15.41
N GLU A 270 8.54 -6.87 16.58
CA GLU A 270 9.90 -7.31 16.87
C GLU A 270 10.02 -8.80 16.55
N LEU A 271 11.07 -9.16 15.83
CA LEU A 271 11.34 -10.52 15.38
C LEU A 271 11.44 -11.52 16.55
N ALA A 272 12.09 -11.11 17.64
CA ALA A 272 12.26 -11.98 18.81
C ALA A 272 10.91 -12.39 19.40
N ASP A 273 9.98 -11.45 19.57
CA ASP A 273 8.65 -11.70 20.12
C ASP A 273 7.79 -12.53 19.15
N TYR A 274 7.93 -12.28 17.85
CA TYR A 274 7.26 -13.04 16.80
C TYR A 274 7.69 -14.52 16.84
N TYR A 275 9.00 -14.80 16.87
CA TYR A 275 9.51 -16.17 16.92
C TYR A 275 9.21 -16.85 18.25
N ASP A 276 9.32 -16.15 19.39
CA ASP A 276 8.96 -16.71 20.69
C ASP A 276 7.50 -17.19 20.74
N SER A 277 6.58 -16.46 20.13
CA SER A 277 5.18 -16.89 20.02
C SER A 277 5.05 -18.17 19.19
N LEU A 278 5.72 -18.24 18.03
CA LEU A 278 5.68 -19.41 17.15
C LEU A 278 6.37 -20.62 17.77
N ASP A 279 7.45 -20.44 18.54
CA ASP A 279 8.13 -21.51 19.26
C ASP A 279 7.26 -22.12 20.36
N ARG A 280 6.35 -21.35 20.93
CA ARG A 280 5.33 -21.80 21.86
C ARG A 280 4.09 -22.41 21.19
N GLY A 281 4.03 -22.45 19.86
CA GLY A 281 2.89 -22.98 19.11
C GLY A 281 1.65 -22.08 19.15
N VAL A 282 1.82 -20.77 19.38
CA VAL A 282 0.72 -19.79 19.38
C VAL A 282 0.88 -18.77 18.26
N LEU A 283 -0.26 -18.25 17.77
CA LEU A 283 -0.25 -17.19 16.77
C LEU A 283 0.45 -15.95 17.30
N PRO A 284 1.29 -15.28 16.49
CA PRO A 284 2.13 -14.17 16.94
C PRO A 284 1.36 -12.83 17.01
N VAL A 285 0.07 -12.89 17.31
CA VAL A 285 -0.82 -11.72 17.39
C VAL A 285 -0.57 -10.96 18.69
N VAL A 286 -0.14 -9.71 18.59
CA VAL A 286 0.12 -8.84 19.74
C VAL A 286 -1.10 -7.99 20.12
N ARG A 287 -1.98 -7.72 19.17
CA ARG A 287 -3.21 -6.94 19.41
C ARG A 287 -4.29 -7.28 18.39
N GLY A 288 -5.52 -7.10 18.82
CA GLY A 288 -6.71 -7.21 17.99
C GLY A 288 -7.72 -6.12 18.32
N LEU A 289 -8.62 -5.87 17.40
CA LEU A 289 -9.73 -4.94 17.56
C LEU A 289 -10.98 -5.57 16.96
N GLU A 290 -12.02 -5.71 17.75
CA GLU A 290 -13.38 -5.99 17.26
C GLU A 290 -14.05 -4.66 16.92
N LEU A 291 -14.55 -4.54 15.69
CA LEU A 291 -15.15 -3.31 15.17
C LEU A 291 -16.59 -3.19 15.67
N SER A 292 -16.91 -2.08 16.31
CA SER A 292 -18.27 -1.72 16.65
C SER A 292 -19.07 -1.34 15.38
N ALA A 293 -20.39 -1.24 15.51
CA ALA A 293 -21.26 -0.75 14.43
C ALA A 293 -20.86 0.64 13.93
N ASP A 294 -20.41 1.54 14.83
CA ASP A 294 -19.87 2.85 14.48
C ASP A 294 -18.55 2.75 13.70
N ASP A 295 -17.67 1.78 14.03
CA ASP A 295 -16.43 1.57 13.27
C ASP A 295 -16.72 1.07 11.85
N LEU A 296 -17.67 0.17 11.70
CA LEU A 296 -18.10 -0.35 10.40
C LEU A 296 -18.71 0.75 9.54
N LEU A 297 -19.55 1.59 10.11
CA LEU A 297 -20.13 2.76 9.45
C LEU A 297 -19.04 3.73 8.98
N ARG A 298 -18.10 4.09 9.86
CA ARG A 298 -16.99 4.99 9.53
C ARG A 298 -16.07 4.38 8.48
N ARG A 299 -15.82 3.07 8.56
CA ARG A 299 -15.06 2.33 7.53
C ARG A 299 -15.73 2.46 6.16
N ALA A 300 -17.05 2.29 6.07
CA ALA A 300 -17.78 2.44 4.81
C ALA A 300 -17.68 3.85 4.23
N VAL A 301 -17.81 4.88 5.07
CA VAL A 301 -17.65 6.29 4.66
C VAL A 301 -16.23 6.56 4.14
N ILE A 302 -15.19 6.12 4.88
CA ILE A 302 -13.79 6.30 4.49
C ILE A 302 -13.49 5.55 3.18
N GLN A 303 -14.00 4.33 3.01
CA GLN A 303 -13.84 3.56 1.78
C GLN A 303 -14.45 4.28 0.57
N ALA A 304 -15.67 4.77 0.68
CA ALA A 304 -16.32 5.50 -0.40
C ALA A 304 -15.53 6.76 -0.81
N LEU A 305 -15.08 7.56 0.15
CA LEU A 305 -14.31 8.77 -0.13
C LEU A 305 -12.92 8.47 -0.69
N SER A 306 -12.21 7.49 -0.14
CA SER A 306 -10.84 7.15 -0.56
C SER A 306 -10.77 6.44 -1.91
N CYS A 307 -11.79 5.66 -2.28
CA CYS A 307 -11.82 4.85 -3.49
C CYS A 307 -12.58 5.51 -4.64
N GLN A 308 -13.68 6.21 -4.33
CA GLN A 308 -14.58 6.77 -5.35
C GLN A 308 -14.55 8.31 -5.41
N PHE A 309 -13.90 8.97 -4.44
CA PHE A 309 -13.93 10.43 -4.28
C PHE A 309 -15.33 11.01 -4.13
N ARG A 310 -16.30 10.17 -3.79
CA ARG A 310 -17.71 10.53 -3.68
C ARG A 310 -18.43 9.60 -2.70
N LEU A 311 -19.31 10.16 -1.89
CA LEU A 311 -20.13 9.44 -0.93
C LEU A 311 -21.58 9.86 -1.08
N SER A 312 -22.49 8.89 -1.21
CA SER A 312 -23.94 9.13 -1.11
C SER A 312 -24.35 9.04 0.36
N LYS A 313 -24.88 10.14 0.92
CA LYS A 313 -25.42 10.16 2.28
C LYS A 313 -26.60 9.20 2.41
N ASN A 314 -27.53 9.25 1.45
CA ASN A 314 -28.71 8.38 1.42
C ASN A 314 -28.33 6.88 1.41
N SER A 315 -27.28 6.48 0.69
CA SER A 315 -26.83 5.08 0.71
C SER A 315 -26.37 4.65 2.10
N ILE A 316 -25.68 5.53 2.83
CA ILE A 316 -25.25 5.28 4.21
C ILE A 316 -26.46 5.25 5.16
N GLU A 317 -27.39 6.18 5.01
CA GLU A 317 -28.61 6.26 5.83
C GLU A 317 -29.45 4.98 5.73
N ILE A 318 -29.62 4.46 4.51
CA ILE A 318 -30.35 3.21 4.27
C ILE A 318 -29.59 2.00 4.86
N ALA A 319 -28.27 1.94 4.63
CA ALA A 319 -27.48 0.78 5.05
C ALA A 319 -27.30 0.68 6.57
N TYR A 320 -27.26 1.82 7.27
CA TYR A 320 -26.98 1.87 8.71
C TYR A 320 -28.13 2.39 9.56
N LEU A 321 -29.28 2.73 8.96
CA LEU A 321 -30.49 3.23 9.63
C LEU A 321 -30.22 4.45 10.52
N ILE A 322 -29.51 5.43 9.97
CA ILE A 322 -29.17 6.69 10.64
C ILE A 322 -29.67 7.89 9.83
N ASP A 323 -29.70 9.07 10.45
CA ASP A 323 -29.70 10.37 9.77
C ASP A 323 -28.23 10.83 9.67
N PHE A 324 -27.70 10.97 8.46
CA PHE A 324 -26.29 11.20 8.21
C PHE A 324 -25.80 12.52 8.82
N ASP A 325 -26.48 13.61 8.52
CA ASP A 325 -26.05 14.95 8.95
C ASP A 325 -26.16 15.13 10.47
N ARG A 326 -27.13 14.48 11.10
CA ARG A 326 -27.27 14.47 12.55
C ARG A 326 -26.20 13.61 13.21
N TYR A 327 -25.96 12.39 12.69
CA TYR A 327 -24.99 11.45 13.25
C TYR A 327 -23.57 11.99 13.16
N PHE A 328 -23.20 12.54 12.01
CA PHE A 328 -21.88 13.10 11.71
C PHE A 328 -21.83 14.62 11.85
N SER A 329 -22.63 15.22 12.74
CA SER A 329 -22.74 16.68 12.86
C SER A 329 -21.39 17.38 13.11
N GLY A 330 -20.51 16.77 13.92
CA GLY A 330 -19.14 17.26 14.18
C GLY A 330 -18.22 17.15 12.96
N GLU A 331 -18.28 16.02 12.27
CA GLU A 331 -17.54 15.77 11.03
C GLU A 331 -18.00 16.71 9.91
N MET A 332 -19.30 16.95 9.81
CA MET A 332 -19.85 17.89 8.84
C MET A 332 -19.43 19.33 9.09
N ALA A 333 -19.17 19.71 10.36
CA ALA A 333 -18.59 21.03 10.67
C ALA A 333 -17.16 21.14 10.13
N ASP A 334 -16.32 20.10 10.33
CA ASP A 334 -14.96 20.05 9.80
C ASP A 334 -14.96 20.08 8.26
N LEU A 335 -15.85 19.32 7.62
CA LEU A 335 -15.99 19.30 6.15
C LEU A 335 -16.45 20.63 5.55
N ARG A 336 -17.26 21.42 6.26
CA ARG A 336 -17.63 22.77 5.79
C ARG A 336 -16.41 23.69 5.70
N SER A 337 -15.45 23.58 6.63
CA SER A 337 -14.18 24.29 6.54
C SER A 337 -13.40 23.84 5.29
N MET A 338 -13.30 22.53 5.06
CA MET A 338 -12.63 22.00 3.86
C MET A 338 -13.35 22.38 2.56
N ALA A 339 -14.67 22.57 2.60
CA ALA A 339 -15.45 23.06 1.47
C ALA A 339 -15.14 24.54 1.16
N ALA A 340 -14.97 25.37 2.18
CA ALA A 340 -14.51 26.75 2.02
C ALA A 340 -13.11 26.82 1.37
N ASP A 341 -12.24 25.85 1.66
CA ASP A 341 -10.93 25.70 1.03
C ASP A 341 -10.97 25.07 -0.37
N GLY A 342 -12.16 24.70 -0.85
CA GLY A 342 -12.39 24.10 -2.17
C GLY A 342 -11.93 22.64 -2.30
N LEU A 343 -11.81 21.90 -1.18
CA LEU A 343 -11.36 20.51 -1.18
C LEU A 343 -12.52 19.52 -1.35
N VAL A 344 -13.70 19.86 -0.88
CA VAL A 344 -14.92 19.07 -1.03
C VAL A 344 -16.09 19.94 -1.46
N GLN A 345 -17.06 19.34 -2.10
CA GLN A 345 -18.39 19.92 -2.35
C GLN A 345 -19.40 19.14 -1.51
N LEU A 346 -20.26 19.88 -0.82
CA LEU A 346 -21.30 19.34 0.06
C LEU A 346 -22.65 19.76 -0.48
N ASP A 347 -23.52 18.80 -0.75
CA ASP A 347 -24.93 19.05 -1.05
C ASP A 347 -25.84 18.17 -0.15
N ALA A 348 -27.14 18.17 -0.42
CA ALA A 348 -28.10 17.42 0.40
C ALA A 348 -27.88 15.90 0.33
N GLU A 349 -27.43 15.38 -0.82
CA GLU A 349 -27.32 13.94 -1.09
C GLU A 349 -25.89 13.43 -1.10
N TRP A 350 -24.90 14.31 -1.40
CA TRP A 350 -23.54 13.88 -1.70
C TRP A 350 -22.47 14.67 -0.95
N ILE A 351 -21.39 13.95 -0.67
CA ILE A 351 -20.08 14.54 -0.37
C ILE A 351 -19.17 14.18 -1.54
N THR A 352 -18.67 15.19 -2.27
CA THR A 352 -17.80 14.98 -3.43
C THR A 352 -16.44 15.61 -3.20
N VAL A 353 -15.36 14.82 -3.32
CA VAL A 353 -13.99 15.31 -3.25
C VAL A 353 -13.66 16.00 -4.58
N THR A 354 -13.30 17.27 -4.54
CA THR A 354 -12.94 18.04 -5.73
C THR A 354 -11.63 17.57 -6.36
N PRO A 355 -11.31 17.89 -7.61
CA PRO A 355 -10.01 17.61 -8.19
C PRO A 355 -8.83 18.12 -7.34
N ARG A 356 -8.98 19.29 -6.67
CA ARG A 356 -8.01 19.82 -5.72
C ARG A 356 -7.91 18.99 -4.45
N GLY A 357 -9.07 18.53 -3.93
CA GLY A 357 -9.14 17.73 -2.72
C GLY A 357 -8.62 16.30 -2.88
N ARG A 358 -8.58 15.75 -4.11
CA ARG A 358 -8.14 14.37 -4.33
C ARG A 358 -6.72 14.11 -3.84
N MET A 359 -5.81 15.08 -4.01
CA MET A 359 -4.43 14.97 -3.50
C MET A 359 -4.37 14.95 -1.97
N LEU A 360 -5.40 15.47 -1.31
CA LEU A 360 -5.55 15.55 0.15
C LEU A 360 -6.65 14.61 0.66
N VAL A 361 -7.03 13.58 -0.11
CA VAL A 361 -8.13 12.69 0.26
C VAL A 361 -7.90 12.00 1.60
N ARG A 362 -6.64 11.72 1.95
CA ARG A 362 -6.27 11.20 3.28
C ARG A 362 -6.74 12.12 4.40
N ASN A 363 -6.52 13.43 4.30
CA ASN A 363 -6.96 14.41 5.28
C ASN A 363 -8.48 14.47 5.39
N ILE A 364 -9.17 14.36 4.26
CA ILE A 364 -10.64 14.31 4.21
C ILE A 364 -11.16 13.04 4.91
N CYS A 365 -10.55 11.89 4.65
CA CYS A 365 -10.90 10.62 5.31
C CYS A 365 -10.64 10.66 6.82
N MET A 366 -9.55 11.32 7.27
CA MET A 366 -9.20 11.47 8.69
C MET A 366 -10.27 12.20 9.51
N VAL A 367 -11.14 13.00 8.88
CA VAL A 367 -12.28 13.64 9.54
C VAL A 367 -13.20 12.59 10.18
N PHE A 368 -13.37 11.45 9.52
CA PHE A 368 -14.24 10.37 9.97
C PHE A 368 -13.56 9.35 10.89
N ASP A 369 -12.24 9.47 11.12
CA ASP A 369 -11.51 8.61 12.03
C ASP A 369 -11.68 9.07 13.49
N LYS A 370 -12.54 8.36 14.24
CA LYS A 370 -12.82 8.70 15.64
C LYS A 370 -11.62 8.53 16.57
N TYR A 371 -10.70 7.64 16.23
CA TYR A 371 -9.52 7.37 17.05
C TYR A 371 -8.50 8.50 16.91
N LEU A 372 -8.29 9.00 15.69
CA LEU A 372 -7.44 10.18 15.45
C LEU A 372 -8.04 11.44 16.10
N ARG A 373 -9.36 11.59 16.13
CA ARG A 373 -10.00 12.73 16.81
C ARG A 373 -9.72 12.73 18.30
N ARG A 374 -9.63 11.58 18.94
CA ARG A 374 -9.29 11.44 20.37
C ARG A 374 -7.80 11.65 20.66
N GLU A 375 -6.94 11.34 19.69
CA GLU A 375 -5.47 11.40 19.85
C GLU A 375 -4.83 12.69 19.31
N ARG A 376 -5.61 13.70 18.89
CA ARG A 376 -5.09 14.98 18.35
C ARG A 376 -4.09 15.69 19.27
N GLU A 377 -4.05 15.33 20.55
CA GLU A 377 -3.10 15.86 21.55
C GLU A 377 -1.75 15.12 21.60
N THR A 378 -1.62 13.97 20.93
CA THR A 378 -0.38 13.18 20.93
C THR A 378 0.14 12.99 19.51
N THR A 379 1.19 13.72 19.14
CA THR A 379 1.89 13.68 17.83
C THR A 379 2.55 12.32 17.59
N ARG A 380 1.77 11.29 17.23
CA ARG A 380 2.30 9.93 16.96
C ARG A 380 2.42 9.57 15.48
N TYR A 381 1.89 10.40 14.57
CA TYR A 381 1.87 10.10 13.13
C TYR A 381 2.77 11.03 12.34
N SER A 382 3.31 10.54 11.21
CA SER A 382 4.04 11.38 10.27
C SER A 382 3.12 12.49 9.75
N ARG A 383 3.66 13.69 9.62
CA ARG A 383 2.93 14.80 8.98
C ARG A 383 2.58 14.39 7.55
N VAL A 384 1.37 14.73 7.12
CA VAL A 384 0.87 14.40 5.77
C VAL A 384 1.60 15.21 4.70
N ILE A 385 2.15 16.37 5.09
CA ILE A 385 3.01 17.25 4.28
C ILE A 385 4.17 17.73 5.14
#